data_d5f030c4ea4606b7b06354c58e34a238
#
_entry.id   d5f030c4ea4606b7b06354c58e34a238
#
_cell.length_a   1.000
_cell.length_b   1.000
_cell.length_c   1.000
_cell.angle_alpha   90.00
_cell.angle_beta   90.00
_cell.angle_gamma   90.00
#
_symmetry.space_group_name_H-M   'P 1'
#
loop_
_entity.id
_entity.type
_entity.pdbx_description
1 polymer ?
#
loop_
_entity_poly.entity_id
_entity_poly.type
_entity_poly.pdbx_seq_one_letter_code
_entity_poly.pdbx_strand_id
1 'polypeptide(L)'
;MESVFEIIAEPNRRAILSLLVSSQQSVGQIERQLRMPQPTVSKHLRVLRDAGFVESTVDAQRRLYRLKPEPFQEMDAWLAQFRRFWSTHVDALERHLDRMDQSIPTKRRTRRR
;
A
#
# COMPACT_ATOMS: atom_id res chain seq x y z
N MET A 1 -10.13 -11.62 16.74
CA MET A 1 -8.92 -11.03 16.15
C MET A 1 -9.20 -10.55 14.76
N GLU A 2 -8.82 -9.33 14.47
CA GLU A 2 -9.10 -8.77 13.17
C GLU A 2 -8.13 -9.28 12.12
N SER A 3 -8.63 -9.52 10.94
CA SER A 3 -7.78 -9.95 9.83
C SER A 3 -6.98 -8.77 9.28
N VAL A 4 -5.94 -9.08 8.51
CA VAL A 4 -5.14 -8.02 7.89
C VAL A 4 -6.01 -7.16 6.97
N PHE A 5 -7.02 -7.75 6.34
CA PHE A 5 -7.86 -7.00 5.41
C PHE A 5 -8.79 -6.04 6.15
N GLU A 6 -9.25 -6.42 7.32
CA GLU A 6 -10.05 -5.51 8.12
C GLU A 6 -9.26 -4.29 8.56
N ILE A 7 -7.98 -4.51 8.89
CA ILE A 7 -7.12 -3.43 9.31
C ILE A 7 -6.95 -2.40 8.20
N ILE A 8 -6.70 -2.85 6.98
CA ILE A 8 -6.46 -1.92 5.88
C ILE A 8 -7.74 -1.45 5.22
N ALA A 9 -8.89 -1.89 5.69
CA ALA A 9 -10.16 -1.40 5.14
C ALA A 9 -10.39 0.07 5.48
N GLU A 10 -9.77 0.57 6.53
CA GLU A 10 -9.95 1.94 6.97
C GLU A 10 -8.98 2.85 6.20
N PRO A 11 -9.49 3.85 5.45
CA PRO A 11 -8.62 4.65 4.57
C PRO A 11 -7.51 5.40 5.28
N ASN A 12 -7.76 5.89 6.49
CA ASN A 12 -6.74 6.64 7.21
C ASN A 12 -5.59 5.73 7.61
N ARG A 13 -5.88 4.48 7.94
CA ARG A 13 -4.81 3.55 8.25
C ARG A 13 -3.97 3.24 7.02
N ARG A 14 -4.63 3.11 5.86
CA ARG A 14 -3.88 2.91 4.61
C ARG A 14 -2.98 4.11 4.32
N ALA A 15 -3.47 5.32 4.59
CA ALA A 15 -2.67 6.52 4.36
C ALA A 15 -1.43 6.53 5.24
N ILE A 16 -1.57 6.12 6.49
CA ILE A 16 -0.43 6.05 7.39
C ILE A 16 0.57 5.01 6.88
N LEU A 17 0.08 3.84 6.50
CA LEU A 17 0.98 2.79 6.00
C LEU A 17 1.72 3.24 4.75
N SER A 18 1.03 3.92 3.85
CA SER A 18 1.66 4.42 2.62
C SER A 18 2.77 5.42 2.93
N LEU A 19 2.53 6.27 3.93
CA LEU A 19 3.53 7.24 4.33
C LEU A 19 4.78 6.55 4.88
N LEU A 20 4.61 5.45 5.57
CA LEU A 20 5.73 4.75 6.19
C LEU A 20 6.55 3.91 5.23
N VAL A 21 6.09 3.77 3.98
CA VAL A 21 6.83 2.96 3.01
C VAL A 21 8.23 3.49 2.78
N SER A 22 8.38 4.81 2.67
CA SER A 22 9.67 5.38 2.33
C SER A 22 10.59 5.55 3.53
N SER A 23 10.06 5.76 4.72
CA SER A 23 10.91 5.92 5.91
C SER A 23 10.07 5.87 7.17
N GLN A 24 10.74 5.62 8.27
CA GLN A 24 10.06 5.67 9.56
C GLN A 24 9.70 7.11 9.90
N GLN A 25 8.64 7.27 10.68
CA GLN A 25 8.08 8.57 10.99
C GLN A 25 7.67 8.63 12.45
N SER A 26 7.75 9.82 13.02
CA SER A 26 7.20 10.07 14.33
C SER A 26 5.71 10.42 14.20
N VAL A 27 5.01 10.38 15.34
CA VAL A 27 3.60 10.78 15.35
C VAL A 27 3.43 12.19 14.81
N GLY A 28 4.31 13.11 15.23
CA GLY A 28 4.22 14.49 14.78
C GLY A 28 4.39 14.64 13.28
N GLN A 29 5.30 13.87 12.71
CA GLN A 29 5.49 13.90 11.26
C GLN A 29 4.26 13.38 10.53
N ILE A 30 3.66 12.30 11.04
CA ILE A 30 2.45 11.75 10.43
C ILE A 30 1.32 12.76 10.50
N GLU A 31 1.14 13.39 11.67
CA GLU A 31 0.11 14.42 11.84
C GLU A 31 0.23 15.51 10.77
N ARG A 32 1.43 16.02 10.61
CA ARG A 32 1.64 17.14 9.71
C ARG A 32 1.43 16.74 8.27
N GLN A 33 1.94 15.58 7.89
CA GLN A 33 1.88 15.18 6.49
C GLN A 33 0.49 14.75 6.06
N LEU A 34 -0.26 14.14 6.98
CA LEU A 34 -1.60 13.65 6.65
C LEU A 34 -2.69 14.58 7.14
N ARG A 35 -2.32 15.64 7.84
CA ARG A 35 -3.28 16.63 8.38
C ARG A 35 -4.34 15.96 9.23
N MET A 36 -3.90 15.08 10.09
CA MET A 36 -4.78 14.43 11.05
C MET A 36 -4.45 14.90 12.46
N PRO A 37 -5.45 15.03 13.31
CA PRO A 37 -5.19 15.37 14.72
C PRO A 37 -4.41 14.26 15.40
N GLN A 38 -3.60 14.64 16.38
CA GLN A 38 -2.76 13.69 17.07
C GLN A 38 -3.54 12.52 17.69
N PRO A 39 -4.71 12.75 18.33
CA PRO A 39 -5.44 11.61 18.90
C PRO A 39 -5.89 10.61 17.85
N THR A 40 -6.22 11.09 16.65
CA THR A 40 -6.60 10.22 15.55
C THR A 40 -5.42 9.37 15.09
N VAL A 41 -4.27 10.02 14.90
CA VAL A 41 -3.07 9.31 14.49
C VAL A 41 -2.69 8.27 15.54
N SER A 42 -2.69 8.64 16.80
CA SER A 42 -2.32 7.72 17.87
C SER A 42 -3.24 6.53 17.94
N LYS A 43 -4.53 6.74 17.74
CA LYS A 43 -5.50 5.66 17.77
C LYS A 43 -5.24 4.66 16.63
N HIS A 44 -5.02 5.18 15.44
CA HIS A 44 -4.75 4.31 14.29
C HIS A 44 -3.43 3.59 14.43
N LEU A 45 -2.41 4.26 14.95
CA LEU A 45 -1.12 3.61 15.16
C LEU A 45 -1.21 2.49 16.18
N ARG A 46 -2.04 2.67 17.21
CA ARG A 46 -2.22 1.59 18.18
C ARG A 46 -2.84 0.37 17.53
N VAL A 47 -3.87 0.57 16.71
CA VAL A 47 -4.51 -0.53 16.01
C VAL A 47 -3.50 -1.21 15.09
N LEU A 48 -2.74 -0.41 14.34
CA LEU A 48 -1.76 -0.96 13.42
C LEU A 48 -0.64 -1.72 14.14
N ARG A 49 -0.22 -1.21 15.30
CA ARG A 49 0.82 -1.88 16.06
C ARG A 49 0.30 -3.19 16.64
N ASP A 50 -0.90 -3.15 17.21
CA ASP A 50 -1.47 -4.35 17.81
C ASP A 50 -1.72 -5.44 16.78
N ALA A 51 -1.98 -5.05 15.53
CA ALA A 51 -2.20 -5.99 14.46
C ALA A 51 -0.91 -6.42 13.76
N GLY A 52 0.23 -5.89 14.18
CA GLY A 52 1.51 -6.30 13.62
C GLY A 52 1.92 -5.62 12.34
N PHE A 53 1.26 -4.54 11.97
CA PHE A 53 1.62 -3.79 10.74
C PHE A 53 2.79 -2.86 10.94
N VAL A 54 2.95 -2.35 12.15
CA VAL A 54 4.03 -1.42 12.44
C VAL A 54 4.65 -1.78 13.78
N GLU A 55 5.87 -1.30 13.97
CA GLU A 55 6.53 -1.38 15.26
C GLU A 55 7.13 -0.03 15.54
N SER A 56 7.42 0.23 16.80
CA SER A 56 7.95 1.52 17.18
C SER A 56 9.25 1.35 17.94
N THR A 57 10.13 2.33 17.78
CA THR A 57 11.36 2.43 18.54
C THR A 57 11.47 3.84 19.08
N VAL A 58 12.25 3.98 20.14
CA VAL A 58 12.48 5.29 20.73
C VAL A 58 13.81 5.81 20.22
N ASP A 59 13.78 7.05 19.71
CA ASP A 59 14.98 7.74 19.26
C ASP A 59 15.02 9.08 19.99
N ALA A 60 15.92 9.18 20.95
CA ALA A 60 15.96 10.32 21.85
C ALA A 60 14.64 10.41 22.60
N GLN A 61 13.86 11.47 22.39
CA GLN A 61 12.59 11.63 23.06
C GLN A 61 11.41 11.36 22.15
N ARG A 62 11.66 10.86 20.95
CA ARG A 62 10.61 10.59 20.00
C ARG A 62 10.41 9.10 19.82
N ARG A 63 9.19 8.73 19.51
CA ARG A 63 8.87 7.38 19.13
C ARG A 63 8.68 7.35 17.64
N LEU A 64 9.45 6.50 16.97
CA LEU A 64 9.40 6.37 15.53
C LEU A 64 8.70 5.07 15.15
N TYR A 65 7.87 5.14 14.14
CA TYR A 65 7.10 4.00 13.65
C TYR A 65 7.60 3.58 12.29
N ARG A 66 7.67 2.28 12.07
CA ARG A 66 8.10 1.73 10.78
C ARG A 66 7.28 0.49 10.47
N LEU A 67 7.23 0.14 9.19
CA LEU A 67 6.44 -1.01 8.75
C LEU A 67 7.09 -2.32 9.15
N LYS A 68 6.24 -3.31 9.39
CA LYS A 68 6.67 -4.70 9.50
C LYS A 68 6.20 -5.42 8.25
N PRO A 69 7.01 -6.33 7.70
CA PRO A 69 6.65 -6.96 6.43
C PRO A 69 5.60 -8.05 6.52
N GLU A 70 5.42 -8.66 7.68
CA GLU A 70 4.61 -9.87 7.77
C GLU A 70 3.18 -9.75 7.26
N PRO A 71 2.41 -8.71 7.67
CA PRO A 71 1.04 -8.65 7.17
C PRO A 71 0.96 -8.41 5.68
N PHE A 72 1.95 -7.70 5.11
CA PHE A 72 1.96 -7.46 3.67
C PHE A 72 2.31 -8.74 2.93
N GLN A 73 3.16 -9.57 3.50
CA GLN A 73 3.46 -10.87 2.92
C GLN A 73 2.24 -11.78 2.95
N GLU A 74 1.46 -11.70 4.01
CA GLU A 74 0.23 -12.47 4.11
C GLU A 74 -0.77 -12.06 3.03
N MET A 75 -0.92 -10.74 2.83
CA MET A 75 -1.82 -10.24 1.80
C MET A 75 -1.31 -10.63 0.41
N ASP A 76 -0.01 -10.54 0.20
CA ASP A 76 0.59 -10.90 -1.06
C ASP A 76 0.38 -12.37 -1.39
N ALA A 77 0.49 -13.23 -0.39
CA ALA A 77 0.27 -14.65 -0.59
C ALA A 77 -1.17 -14.93 -1.02
N TRP A 78 -2.12 -14.24 -0.41
CA TRP A 78 -3.51 -14.39 -0.81
C TRP A 78 -3.74 -13.87 -2.21
N LEU A 79 -3.15 -12.75 -2.56
CA LEU A 79 -3.30 -12.16 -3.89
C LEU A 79 -2.64 -12.99 -4.98
N ALA A 80 -1.67 -13.84 -4.61
CA ALA A 80 -0.93 -14.61 -5.61
C ALA A 80 -1.85 -15.47 -6.48
N GLN A 81 -2.91 -16.00 -5.90
CA GLN A 81 -3.84 -16.84 -6.66
C GLN A 81 -4.57 -16.04 -7.73
N PHE A 82 -4.74 -14.74 -7.48
CA PHE A 82 -5.45 -13.87 -8.43
C PHE A 82 -4.50 -13.24 -9.45
N ARG A 83 -3.21 -13.18 -9.12
CA ARG A 83 -2.26 -12.57 -10.04
C ARG A 83 -2.20 -13.31 -11.36
N ARG A 84 -2.21 -14.64 -11.33
CA ARG A 84 -2.22 -15.39 -12.57
C ARG A 84 -3.49 -15.15 -13.35
N PHE A 85 -4.60 -15.02 -12.63
CA PHE A 85 -5.89 -14.76 -13.26
C PHE A 85 -5.86 -13.44 -14.03
N TRP A 86 -5.51 -12.36 -13.36
CA TRP A 86 -5.55 -11.06 -14.02
C TRP A 86 -4.40 -10.89 -15.00
N SER A 87 -3.27 -11.53 -14.78
CA SER A 87 -2.15 -11.44 -15.69
C SER A 87 -2.52 -12.03 -17.04
N THR A 88 -3.16 -13.21 -17.03
CA THR A 88 -3.63 -13.82 -18.26
C THR A 88 -4.66 -12.92 -18.95
N HIS A 89 -5.55 -12.34 -18.17
CA HIS A 89 -6.58 -11.47 -18.72
C HIS A 89 -5.98 -10.22 -19.36
N VAL A 90 -5.00 -9.62 -18.68
CA VAL A 90 -4.34 -8.43 -19.20
C VAL A 90 -3.55 -8.74 -20.45
N ASP A 91 -2.89 -9.88 -20.48
CA ASP A 91 -2.14 -10.29 -21.66
C ASP A 91 -3.06 -10.44 -22.87
N ALA A 92 -4.24 -11.04 -22.65
CA ALA A 92 -5.20 -11.17 -23.73
C ALA A 92 -5.67 -9.82 -24.24
N LEU A 93 -5.90 -8.89 -23.32
CA LEU A 93 -6.32 -7.56 -23.68
C LEU A 93 -5.23 -6.82 -24.46
N GLU A 94 -4.00 -6.95 -24.01
CA GLU A 94 -2.88 -6.30 -24.70
C GLU A 94 -2.74 -6.86 -26.12
N ARG A 95 -2.87 -8.15 -26.29
CA ARG A 95 -2.80 -8.72 -27.62
C ARG A 95 -3.91 -8.18 -28.52
N HIS A 96 -5.10 -8.03 -27.96
CA HIS A 96 -6.22 -7.49 -28.73
C HIS A 96 -5.94 -6.04 -29.14
N LEU A 97 -5.42 -5.24 -28.21
CA LEU A 97 -5.11 -3.84 -28.51
C LEU A 97 -3.99 -3.73 -29.54
N ASP A 98 -3.02 -4.63 -29.49
CA ASP A 98 -1.94 -4.63 -30.48
C ASP A 98 -2.47 -4.93 -31.86
N ARG A 99 -3.41 -5.86 -31.98
CA ARG A 99 -4.01 -6.14 -33.27
C ARG A 99 -4.79 -4.95 -33.80
N MET A 100 -5.51 -4.26 -32.92
CA MET A 100 -6.23 -3.07 -33.34
C MET A 100 -5.28 -1.98 -33.79
N ASP A 101 -4.18 -1.84 -33.08
CA ASP A 101 -3.17 -0.84 -33.42
C ASP A 101 -2.58 -1.12 -34.79
N GLN A 102 -2.34 -2.38 -35.10
CA GLN A 102 -1.77 -2.75 -36.38
C GLN A 102 -2.73 -2.49 -37.52
N SER A 103 -4.02 -2.52 -37.25
CA SER A 103 -5.01 -2.30 -38.29
C SER A 103 -5.24 -0.82 -38.57
N ILE A 104 -4.72 0.08 -37.74
CA ILE A 104 -4.87 1.51 -37.94
C ILE A 104 -3.56 2.08 -38.42
N PRO A 105 -3.53 2.60 -39.62
CA PRO A 105 -2.27 3.10 -40.22
C PRO A 105 -1.92 4.48 -39.75
N THR A 106 -1.89 4.71 -38.45
CA THR A 106 -1.49 5.99 -37.91
C THR A 106 -0.17 5.81 -37.23
N LYS A 107 0.42 6.94 -36.78
CA LYS A 107 1.69 6.82 -36.14
C LYS A 107 1.55 6.14 -34.82
N ARG A 108 2.57 5.42 -34.45
CA ARG A 108 2.54 4.64 -33.25
C ARG A 108 2.77 5.51 -32.06
N ARG A 109 2.10 5.14 -30.99
CA ARG A 109 2.37 5.78 -29.75
C ARG A 109 3.61 5.23 -29.11
N THR A 110 4.35 6.08 -28.46
CA THR A 110 5.51 5.62 -27.72
C THR A 110 5.07 4.92 -26.45
N ARG A 111 5.63 3.73 -26.22
CA ARG A 111 5.34 3.04 -25.00
C ARG A 111 6.13 3.62 -23.88
N ARG A 112 5.49 3.70 -22.75
CA ARG A 112 6.14 4.21 -21.57
C ARG A 112 6.45 3.09 -20.64
N ARG A 113 7.45 3.24 -19.89
CA ARG A 113 7.74 2.16 -19.01
C ARG A 113 7.56 2.54 -17.63
#